data_c16cd3c313013501475fa41a883b940b
#
_entry.id   c16cd3c313013501475fa41a883b940b
#
_cell.length_a   1.000
_cell.length_b   1.000
_cell.length_c   1.000
_cell.angle_alpha   90.00
_cell.angle_beta   90.00
_cell.angle_gamma   90.00
#
_symmetry.space_group_name_H-M   'P 1'
#
loop_
_entity.id
_entity.type
_entity.pdbx_description
1 polymer ?
#
loop_
_entity_poly.entity_id
_entity_poly.type
_entity_poly.pdbx_seq_one_letter_code
_entity_poly.pdbx_strand_id
1 'polypeptide(L)'
;MKDLTKIKYWLFDLDNTLYDGATKVFEQVDKKMTKFISEKLNVNLEEARKIQKNYFQEYNTTLNGMIKHHKIDADEFLEFVHDVDLNFLNKDKFLEDEIRKLKGKKIIFTNGSRAHAENVTKRIGIDKLFDGIFDIRDSEFIPKPSKEPYKKLIENYKIEPQYCIFFEDIARNLKPAHELGMKTVWIKNDEPWAAKFSDAEFINYKTDKLANFLKEINENR
;
A
#
# COMPACT_ATOMS: atom_id res chain seq x y z
N MET A 1 -13.52 13.78 -14.47
CA MET A 1 -13.54 12.29 -14.51
C MET A 1 -13.60 11.69 -15.92
N LYS A 2 -13.91 12.50 -16.98
CA LYS A 2 -13.91 11.99 -18.39
C LYS A 2 -12.59 11.33 -18.83
N ASP A 3 -11.47 11.71 -18.27
CA ASP A 3 -10.16 11.12 -18.56
C ASP A 3 -9.94 9.75 -17.93
N LEU A 4 -10.81 9.30 -17.00
CA LEU A 4 -10.74 7.98 -16.35
C LEU A 4 -11.54 6.89 -17.09
N THR A 5 -12.26 7.23 -18.15
CA THR A 5 -13.04 6.24 -18.91
C THR A 5 -12.17 5.23 -19.69
N LYS A 6 -10.89 5.56 -19.93
CA LYS A 6 -9.94 4.74 -20.68
C LYS A 6 -9.06 3.84 -19.78
N ILE A 7 -9.25 3.87 -18.47
CA ILE A 7 -8.45 3.07 -17.53
C ILE A 7 -8.70 1.59 -17.77
N LYS A 8 -7.61 0.84 -17.88
CA LYS A 8 -7.56 -0.63 -18.07
C LYS A 8 -6.87 -1.34 -16.91
N TYR A 9 -6.04 -0.63 -16.13
CA TYR A 9 -5.24 -1.15 -15.03
C TYR A 9 -5.50 -0.35 -13.77
N TRP A 10 -5.89 -1.05 -12.70
CA TRP A 10 -6.25 -0.49 -11.41
C TRP A 10 -5.25 -1.00 -10.39
N LEU A 11 -4.38 -0.13 -9.92
CA LEU A 11 -3.42 -0.45 -8.87
C LEU A 11 -3.94 0.07 -7.54
N PHE A 12 -3.85 -0.76 -6.54
CA PHE A 12 -4.27 -0.43 -5.19
C PHE A 12 -3.12 -0.74 -4.22
N ASP A 13 -2.73 0.24 -3.42
CA ASP A 13 -2.04 -0.10 -2.19
C ASP A 13 -2.98 -0.86 -1.26
N LEU A 14 -2.45 -1.48 -0.21
CA LEU A 14 -3.20 -2.32 0.71
C LEU A 14 -3.59 -1.58 1.98
N ASP A 15 -2.57 -1.28 2.81
CA ASP A 15 -2.77 -0.81 4.18
C ASP A 15 -3.24 0.64 4.21
N ASN A 16 -4.34 0.92 4.92
CA ASN A 16 -5.04 2.21 4.95
C ASN A 16 -5.56 2.72 3.58
N THR A 17 -5.52 1.86 2.55
CA THR A 17 -6.08 2.14 1.22
C THR A 17 -7.30 1.26 0.92
N LEU A 18 -7.17 -0.07 1.01
CA LEU A 18 -8.28 -1.02 0.82
C LEU A 18 -9.13 -1.20 2.09
N TYR A 19 -8.69 -0.70 3.21
CA TYR A 19 -9.43 -0.59 4.46
C TYR A 19 -9.06 0.72 5.18
N ASP A 20 -9.95 1.20 6.02
CA ASP A 20 -9.77 2.45 6.75
C ASP A 20 -8.71 2.32 7.86
N GLY A 21 -7.77 3.26 7.94
CA GLY A 21 -6.75 3.32 9.00
C GLY A 21 -7.32 3.35 10.43
N ALA A 22 -8.56 3.84 10.59
CA ALA A 22 -9.28 3.82 11.86
C ALA A 22 -9.55 2.40 12.41
N THR A 23 -9.38 1.35 11.58
CA THR A 23 -9.55 -0.06 12.00
C THR A 23 -8.44 -0.57 12.93
N LYS A 24 -7.36 0.20 13.13
CA LYS A 24 -6.22 -0.14 14.00
C LYS A 24 -5.41 -1.38 13.58
N VAL A 25 -5.61 -1.93 12.40
CA VAL A 25 -4.81 -3.06 11.91
C VAL A 25 -3.37 -2.63 11.70
N PHE A 26 -3.15 -1.54 10.98
CA PHE A 26 -1.79 -1.02 10.77
C PHE A 26 -1.12 -0.57 12.08
N GLU A 27 -1.87 -0.09 13.07
CA GLU A 27 -1.35 0.22 14.41
C GLU A 27 -0.73 -1.01 15.09
N GLN A 28 -1.32 -2.21 14.89
CA GLN A 28 -0.74 -3.45 15.41
C GLN A 28 0.56 -3.79 14.69
N VAL A 29 0.59 -3.69 13.34
CA VAL A 29 1.82 -3.88 12.54
C VAL A 29 2.92 -2.95 13.03
N ASP A 30 2.62 -1.67 13.23
CA ASP A 30 3.56 -0.64 13.71
C ASP A 30 4.11 -0.98 15.11
N LYS A 31 3.27 -1.45 16.03
CA LYS A 31 3.70 -1.92 17.37
C LYS A 31 4.57 -3.18 17.29
N LYS A 32 4.23 -4.13 16.41
CA LYS A 32 5.01 -5.33 16.21
C LYS A 32 6.38 -5.03 15.58
N MET A 33 6.50 -4.05 14.68
CA MET A 33 7.80 -3.58 14.19
C MET A 33 8.68 -3.08 15.35
N THR A 34 8.12 -2.23 16.23
CA THR A 34 8.85 -1.75 17.41
C THR A 34 9.32 -2.92 18.29
N LYS A 35 8.43 -3.89 18.55
CA LYS A 35 8.73 -5.08 19.36
C LYS A 35 9.83 -5.93 18.72
N PHE A 36 9.75 -6.21 17.44
CA PHE A 36 10.77 -6.95 16.70
C PHE A 36 12.16 -6.32 16.83
N ILE A 37 12.23 -4.99 16.64
CA ILE A 37 13.48 -4.25 16.78
C ILE A 37 14.03 -4.36 18.21
N SER A 38 13.17 -4.17 19.22
CA SER A 38 13.54 -4.28 20.64
C SER A 38 14.18 -5.65 20.96
N GLU A 39 13.55 -6.73 20.49
CA GLU A 39 14.02 -8.10 20.70
C GLU A 39 15.31 -8.40 19.93
N LYS A 40 15.36 -8.03 18.65
CA LYS A 40 16.53 -8.30 17.79
C LYS A 40 17.77 -7.52 18.18
N LEU A 41 17.63 -6.28 18.62
CA LEU A 41 18.75 -5.40 18.95
C LEU A 41 19.02 -5.33 20.46
N ASN A 42 18.22 -6.01 21.28
CA ASN A 42 18.30 -5.96 22.74
C ASN A 42 18.30 -4.53 23.29
N VAL A 43 17.36 -3.69 22.78
CA VAL A 43 17.14 -2.30 23.20
C VAL A 43 15.75 -2.16 23.81
N ASN A 44 15.51 -1.12 24.61
CA ASN A 44 14.17 -0.86 25.13
C ASN A 44 13.20 -0.40 24.02
N LEU A 45 11.89 -0.43 24.32
CA LEU A 45 10.85 -0.09 23.32
C LEU A 45 10.93 1.36 22.84
N GLU A 46 11.36 2.29 23.67
CA GLU A 46 11.50 3.70 23.26
C GLU A 46 12.61 3.86 22.22
N GLU A 47 13.75 3.25 22.44
CA GLU A 47 14.88 3.24 21.51
C GLU A 47 14.52 2.50 20.24
N ALA A 48 13.88 1.32 20.34
CA ALA A 48 13.37 0.57 19.20
C ALA A 48 12.42 1.40 18.34
N ARG A 49 11.54 2.19 18.97
CA ARG A 49 10.62 3.10 18.27
C ARG A 49 11.37 4.19 17.50
N LYS A 50 12.41 4.78 18.10
CA LYS A 50 13.25 5.77 17.43
C LYS A 50 13.95 5.16 16.21
N ILE A 51 14.54 3.97 16.34
CA ILE A 51 15.17 3.24 15.23
C ILE A 51 14.16 2.97 14.12
N GLN A 52 12.98 2.46 14.46
CA GLN A 52 11.90 2.19 13.51
C GLN A 52 11.56 3.43 12.68
N LYS A 53 11.31 4.56 13.33
CA LYS A 53 10.92 5.80 12.65
C LYS A 53 12.05 6.39 11.80
N ASN A 54 13.29 6.33 12.28
CA ASN A 54 14.45 6.76 11.52
C ASN A 54 14.62 5.90 10.26
N TYR A 55 14.50 4.58 10.36
CA TYR A 55 14.62 3.70 9.21
C TYR A 55 13.50 3.89 8.19
N PHE A 56 12.26 4.11 8.65
CA PHE A 56 11.17 4.46 7.75
C PHE A 56 11.43 5.76 6.99
N GLN A 57 12.01 6.77 7.63
CA GLN A 57 12.32 8.05 6.99
C GLN A 57 13.49 7.94 6.02
N GLU A 58 14.56 7.24 6.39
CA GLU A 58 15.81 7.19 5.64
C GLU A 58 15.79 6.13 4.52
N TYR A 59 15.13 4.98 4.78
CA TYR A 59 15.14 3.82 3.86
C TYR A 59 13.75 3.48 3.30
N ASN A 60 12.77 4.35 3.46
CA ASN A 60 11.38 4.23 3.00
C ASN A 60 10.54 3.15 3.72
N THR A 61 11.15 2.12 4.29
CA THR A 61 10.53 1.15 5.18
C THR A 61 11.46 0.79 6.33
N THR A 62 10.86 0.42 7.46
CA THR A 62 11.60 -0.12 8.61
C THR A 62 12.37 -1.38 8.21
N LEU A 63 11.76 -2.29 7.44
CA LEU A 63 12.38 -3.52 6.95
C LEU A 63 13.68 -3.23 6.22
N ASN A 64 13.68 -2.27 5.29
CA ASN A 64 14.84 -1.96 4.48
C ASN A 64 16.02 -1.44 5.32
N GLY A 65 15.74 -0.61 6.33
CA GLY A 65 16.74 -0.20 7.30
C GLY A 65 17.29 -1.36 8.13
N MET A 66 16.42 -2.25 8.58
CA MET A 66 16.82 -3.44 9.35
C MET A 66 17.68 -4.41 8.53
N ILE A 67 17.34 -4.66 7.28
CA ILE A 67 18.16 -5.48 6.36
C ILE A 67 19.55 -4.85 6.20
N LYS A 68 19.57 -3.56 5.89
CA LYS A 68 20.81 -2.84 5.56
C LYS A 68 21.80 -2.79 6.74
N HIS A 69 21.31 -2.51 7.93
CA HIS A 69 22.15 -2.26 9.10
C HIS A 69 22.36 -3.48 9.99
N HIS A 70 21.42 -4.41 10.02
CA HIS A 70 21.44 -5.54 10.97
C HIS A 70 21.38 -6.91 10.28
N LYS A 71 21.31 -6.93 8.93
CA LYS A 71 21.31 -8.17 8.13
C LYS A 71 20.26 -9.17 8.61
N ILE A 72 19.09 -8.68 9.04
CA ILE A 72 18.01 -9.56 9.48
C ILE A 72 17.45 -10.35 8.31
N ASP A 73 16.84 -11.48 8.62
CA ASP A 73 16.00 -12.20 7.67
C ASP A 73 14.71 -11.42 7.40
N ALA A 74 14.47 -11.13 6.13
CA ALA A 74 13.30 -10.33 5.73
C ALA A 74 12.00 -11.10 5.93
N ASP A 75 12.01 -12.42 5.74
CA ASP A 75 10.83 -13.26 5.90
C ASP A 75 10.46 -13.39 7.37
N GLU A 76 11.44 -13.57 8.26
CA GLU A 76 11.24 -13.57 9.71
C GLU A 76 10.58 -12.24 10.17
N PHE A 77 11.08 -11.11 9.66
CA PHE A 77 10.48 -9.80 9.99
C PHE A 77 9.03 -9.71 9.51
N LEU A 78 8.78 -10.04 8.25
CA LEU A 78 7.45 -9.93 7.64
C LEU A 78 6.43 -10.85 8.31
N GLU A 79 6.79 -12.09 8.63
CA GLU A 79 5.93 -13.02 9.36
C GLU A 79 5.58 -12.48 10.74
N PHE A 80 6.58 -11.99 11.48
CA PHE A 80 6.37 -11.46 12.83
C PHE A 80 5.46 -10.23 12.83
N VAL A 81 5.70 -9.25 11.94
CA VAL A 81 4.96 -7.99 11.97
C VAL A 81 3.53 -8.10 11.41
N HIS A 82 3.28 -9.06 10.52
CA HIS A 82 1.97 -9.29 9.92
C HIS A 82 1.11 -10.34 10.66
N ASP A 83 1.62 -10.93 11.74
CA ASP A 83 0.82 -11.75 12.65
C ASP A 83 -0.05 -10.84 13.54
N VAL A 84 -1.12 -10.31 12.98
CA VAL A 84 -2.02 -9.33 13.61
C VAL A 84 -3.45 -9.84 13.68
N ASP A 85 -4.21 -9.32 14.64
CA ASP A 85 -5.64 -9.61 14.74
C ASP A 85 -6.43 -8.81 13.67
N LEU A 86 -7.02 -9.52 12.72
CA LEU A 86 -7.84 -8.94 11.67
C LEU A 86 -9.33 -8.86 12.04
N ASN A 87 -9.74 -9.20 13.27
CA ASN A 87 -11.14 -9.12 13.70
C ASN A 87 -11.68 -7.68 13.72
N PHE A 88 -10.80 -6.70 13.75
CA PHE A 88 -11.15 -5.28 13.59
C PHE A 88 -11.66 -4.93 12.19
N LEU A 89 -11.36 -5.75 11.19
CA LEU A 89 -11.86 -5.58 9.83
C LEU A 89 -13.21 -6.27 9.66
N ASN A 90 -14.14 -5.56 9.05
CA ASN A 90 -15.43 -6.09 8.62
C ASN A 90 -15.48 -6.21 7.11
N LYS A 91 -16.38 -7.05 6.60
CA LYS A 91 -16.66 -7.10 5.16
C LYS A 91 -17.18 -5.74 4.71
N ASP A 92 -16.59 -5.23 3.64
CA ASP A 92 -17.03 -3.99 3.01
C ASP A 92 -17.75 -4.30 1.68
N LYS A 93 -19.07 -4.52 1.82
CA LYS A 93 -19.91 -4.85 0.66
C LYS A 93 -19.96 -3.70 -0.35
N PHE A 94 -19.89 -2.46 0.10
CA PHE A 94 -19.91 -1.31 -0.79
C PHE A 94 -18.63 -1.23 -1.61
N LEU A 95 -17.46 -1.38 -0.98
CA LEU A 95 -16.17 -1.45 -1.68
C LEU A 95 -16.13 -2.66 -2.64
N GLU A 96 -16.59 -3.83 -2.18
CA GLU A 96 -16.66 -5.04 -3.01
C GLU A 96 -17.46 -4.77 -4.29
N ASP A 97 -18.65 -4.19 -4.18
CA ASP A 97 -19.53 -3.93 -5.32
C ASP A 97 -18.92 -2.92 -6.29
N GLU A 98 -18.25 -1.88 -5.79
CA GLU A 98 -17.62 -0.88 -6.64
C GLU A 98 -16.36 -1.41 -7.35
N ILE A 99 -15.52 -2.21 -6.67
CA ILE A 99 -14.37 -2.88 -7.32
C ILE A 99 -14.85 -3.88 -8.38
N ARG A 100 -15.93 -4.61 -8.13
CA ARG A 100 -16.50 -5.60 -9.07
C ARG A 100 -16.95 -4.97 -10.39
N LYS A 101 -17.44 -3.74 -10.38
CA LYS A 101 -17.88 -3.00 -11.57
C LYS A 101 -16.71 -2.54 -12.46
N LEU A 102 -15.50 -2.45 -11.91
CA LEU A 102 -14.32 -2.00 -12.66
C LEU A 102 -13.96 -3.00 -13.75
N LYS A 103 -13.86 -2.52 -15.00
CA LYS A 103 -13.39 -3.31 -16.13
C LYS A 103 -11.86 -3.19 -16.24
N GLY A 104 -11.19 -4.30 -16.55
CA GLY A 104 -9.74 -4.37 -16.68
C GLY A 104 -9.06 -5.03 -15.48
N LYS A 105 -7.72 -5.05 -15.50
CA LYS A 105 -6.90 -5.72 -14.49
C LYS A 105 -6.84 -4.92 -13.19
N LYS A 106 -7.01 -5.59 -12.08
CA LYS A 106 -6.93 -5.05 -10.72
C LYS A 106 -5.78 -5.74 -9.99
N ILE A 107 -4.83 -4.96 -9.51
CA ILE A 107 -3.60 -5.47 -8.90
C ILE A 107 -3.36 -4.74 -7.59
N ILE A 108 -3.06 -5.50 -6.54
CA ILE A 108 -2.57 -4.94 -5.28
C ILE A 108 -1.07 -4.72 -5.41
N PHE A 109 -0.61 -3.51 -5.06
CA PHE A 109 0.80 -3.14 -5.05
C PHE A 109 1.21 -2.63 -3.67
N THR A 110 1.79 -3.49 -2.87
CA THR A 110 2.07 -3.24 -1.44
C THR A 110 3.55 -3.35 -1.08
N ASN A 111 3.99 -2.59 -0.07
CA ASN A 111 5.26 -2.81 0.62
C ASN A 111 5.17 -3.89 1.72
N GLY A 112 3.98 -4.44 1.96
CA GLY A 112 3.76 -5.58 2.84
C GLY A 112 4.02 -6.91 2.14
N SER A 113 3.77 -8.03 2.86
CA SER A 113 3.88 -9.38 2.32
C SER A 113 2.59 -9.81 1.60
N ARG A 114 2.74 -10.72 0.64
CA ARG A 114 1.61 -11.36 -0.05
C ARG A 114 0.64 -12.01 0.91
N ALA A 115 1.15 -12.75 1.90
CA ALA A 115 0.32 -13.41 2.91
C ALA A 115 -0.54 -12.41 3.70
N HIS A 116 0.03 -11.26 4.06
CA HIS A 116 -0.74 -10.17 4.70
C HIS A 116 -1.85 -9.66 3.77
N ALA A 117 -1.53 -9.39 2.52
CA ALA A 117 -2.51 -8.91 1.53
C ALA A 117 -3.64 -9.92 1.30
N GLU A 118 -3.34 -11.20 1.21
CA GLU A 118 -4.33 -12.28 1.07
C GLU A 118 -5.25 -12.38 2.30
N ASN A 119 -4.66 -12.32 3.51
CA ASN A 119 -5.42 -12.38 4.77
C ASN A 119 -6.35 -11.18 4.92
N VAL A 120 -5.86 -9.97 4.66
CA VAL A 120 -6.65 -8.73 4.73
C VAL A 120 -7.80 -8.76 3.71
N THR A 121 -7.50 -9.02 2.44
CA THR A 121 -8.52 -9.01 1.37
C THR A 121 -9.57 -10.09 1.55
N LYS A 122 -9.18 -11.28 2.04
CA LYS A 122 -10.10 -12.34 2.43
C LYS A 122 -11.01 -11.91 3.58
N ARG A 123 -10.45 -11.25 4.59
CA ARG A 123 -11.20 -10.79 5.75
C ARG A 123 -12.27 -9.76 5.38
N ILE A 124 -11.94 -8.80 4.49
CA ILE A 124 -12.89 -7.78 4.03
C ILE A 124 -13.78 -8.25 2.86
N GLY A 125 -13.53 -9.45 2.31
CA GLY A 125 -14.40 -10.10 1.32
C GLY A 125 -14.16 -9.69 -0.13
N ILE A 126 -12.96 -9.22 -0.48
CA ILE A 126 -12.59 -8.74 -1.83
C ILE A 126 -11.47 -9.56 -2.50
N ASP A 127 -10.99 -10.62 -1.86
CA ASP A 127 -9.84 -11.42 -2.31
C ASP A 127 -9.96 -11.93 -3.76
N LYS A 128 -11.18 -12.26 -4.19
CA LYS A 128 -11.45 -12.79 -5.53
C LYS A 128 -11.60 -11.73 -6.63
N LEU A 129 -11.40 -10.46 -6.29
CA LEU A 129 -11.59 -9.36 -7.24
C LEU A 129 -10.29 -8.90 -7.90
N PHE A 130 -9.14 -9.37 -7.44
CA PHE A 130 -7.83 -8.97 -7.93
C PHE A 130 -7.21 -10.02 -8.85
N ASP A 131 -6.59 -9.55 -9.92
CA ASP A 131 -5.86 -10.37 -10.89
C ASP A 131 -4.45 -10.71 -10.42
N GLY A 132 -3.97 -10.02 -9.38
CA GLY A 132 -2.67 -10.30 -8.79
C GLY A 132 -2.33 -9.42 -7.58
N ILE A 133 -1.29 -9.85 -6.89
CA ILE A 133 -0.65 -9.12 -5.80
C ILE A 133 0.83 -8.99 -6.17
N PHE A 134 1.34 -7.76 -6.18
CA PHE A 134 2.75 -7.45 -6.30
C PHE A 134 3.22 -6.94 -4.93
N ASP A 135 3.97 -7.77 -4.23
CA ASP A 135 4.41 -7.53 -2.86
C ASP A 135 5.88 -7.08 -2.78
N ILE A 136 6.37 -6.90 -1.57
CA ILE A 136 7.75 -6.47 -1.33
C ILE A 136 8.79 -7.49 -1.81
N ARG A 137 8.46 -8.79 -1.87
CA ARG A 137 9.35 -9.83 -2.41
C ARG A 137 9.45 -9.75 -3.93
N ASP A 138 8.33 -9.50 -4.63
CA ASP A 138 8.32 -9.32 -6.07
C ASP A 138 9.20 -8.12 -6.50
N SER A 139 9.38 -7.14 -5.61
CA SER A 139 10.28 -6.01 -5.80
C SER A 139 11.70 -6.22 -5.28
N GLU A 140 12.06 -7.48 -4.89
CA GLU A 140 13.38 -7.82 -4.31
C GLU A 140 13.71 -6.94 -3.08
N PHE A 141 12.71 -6.72 -2.24
CA PHE A 141 12.78 -5.87 -1.04
C PHE A 141 13.11 -4.39 -1.29
N ILE A 142 13.00 -3.91 -2.52
CA ILE A 142 13.10 -2.48 -2.84
C ILE A 142 11.70 -1.86 -2.66
N PRO A 143 11.49 -0.96 -1.68
CA PRO A 143 10.16 -0.46 -1.38
C PRO A 143 9.73 0.71 -2.28
N LYS A 144 8.43 0.96 -2.38
CA LYS A 144 7.89 2.27 -2.76
C LYS A 144 8.45 3.35 -1.79
N PRO A 145 8.80 4.54 -2.26
CA PRO A 145 8.64 5.13 -3.60
C PRO A 145 9.84 4.98 -4.53
N SER A 146 10.72 3.98 -4.37
CA SER A 146 11.78 3.73 -5.35
C SER A 146 11.17 3.44 -6.73
N LYS A 147 11.86 3.80 -7.83
CA LYS A 147 11.32 3.62 -9.19
C LYS A 147 11.31 2.16 -9.66
N GLU A 148 12.21 1.35 -9.14
CA GLU A 148 12.43 -0.03 -9.53
C GLU A 148 11.17 -0.90 -9.37
N PRO A 149 10.47 -0.92 -8.21
CA PRO A 149 9.26 -1.73 -8.04
C PRO A 149 8.15 -1.37 -9.04
N TYR A 150 8.01 -0.09 -9.42
CA TYR A 150 7.01 0.32 -10.42
C TYR A 150 7.36 -0.22 -11.80
N LYS A 151 8.64 -0.19 -12.20
CA LYS A 151 9.09 -0.76 -13.48
C LYS A 151 8.87 -2.26 -13.53
N LYS A 152 9.26 -2.99 -12.47
CA LYS A 152 9.04 -4.44 -12.36
C LYS A 152 7.55 -4.79 -12.41
N LEU A 153 6.70 -4.05 -11.70
CA LEU A 153 5.25 -4.22 -11.75
C LEU A 153 4.71 -4.04 -13.18
N ILE A 154 5.14 -2.99 -13.88
CA ILE A 154 4.75 -2.71 -15.27
C ILE A 154 5.13 -3.88 -16.18
N GLU A 155 6.37 -4.37 -16.08
CA GLU A 155 6.88 -5.50 -16.86
C GLU A 155 6.12 -6.79 -16.58
N ASN A 156 5.96 -7.16 -15.29
CA ASN A 156 5.33 -8.40 -14.87
C ASN A 156 3.87 -8.51 -15.31
N TYR A 157 3.13 -7.41 -15.19
CA TYR A 157 1.69 -7.40 -15.54
C TYR A 157 1.40 -6.83 -16.94
N LYS A 158 2.44 -6.42 -17.69
CA LYS A 158 2.35 -5.80 -19.02
C LYS A 158 1.41 -4.59 -19.01
N ILE A 159 1.64 -3.70 -18.04
CA ILE A 159 0.83 -2.50 -17.85
C ILE A 159 1.21 -1.45 -18.88
N GLU A 160 0.19 -0.79 -19.44
CA GLU A 160 0.34 0.45 -20.20
C GLU A 160 0.10 1.63 -19.26
N PRO A 161 1.14 2.36 -18.80
CA PRO A 161 1.00 3.35 -17.71
C PRO A 161 -0.04 4.45 -17.99
N GLN A 162 -0.20 4.89 -19.26
CA GLN A 162 -1.17 5.91 -19.66
C GLN A 162 -2.63 5.48 -19.48
N TYR A 163 -2.89 4.17 -19.31
CA TYR A 163 -4.21 3.60 -19.02
C TYR A 163 -4.29 3.01 -17.61
N CYS A 164 -3.39 3.43 -16.73
CA CYS A 164 -3.30 2.96 -15.35
C CYS A 164 -3.67 4.06 -14.36
N ILE A 165 -4.33 3.67 -13.27
CA ILE A 165 -4.59 4.51 -12.11
C ILE A 165 -4.08 3.81 -10.85
N PHE A 166 -3.44 4.57 -9.95
CA PHE A 166 -2.89 4.06 -8.69
C PHE A 166 -3.49 4.78 -7.49
N PHE A 167 -4.04 4.02 -6.54
CA PHE A 167 -4.62 4.46 -5.28
C PHE A 167 -3.66 4.16 -4.14
N GLU A 168 -3.35 5.17 -3.31
CA GLU A 168 -2.30 5.08 -2.27
C GLU A 168 -2.57 6.11 -1.17
N ASP A 169 -2.34 5.77 0.09
CA ASP A 169 -2.51 6.65 1.24
C ASP A 169 -1.24 7.47 1.58
N ILE A 170 -0.06 6.97 1.22
CA ILE A 170 1.21 7.69 1.41
C ILE A 170 1.52 8.53 0.16
N ALA A 171 1.28 9.82 0.24
CA ALA A 171 1.35 10.73 -0.91
C ALA A 171 2.66 10.60 -1.72
N ARG A 172 3.83 10.49 -1.07
CA ARG A 172 5.14 10.36 -1.76
C ARG A 172 5.23 9.12 -2.67
N ASN A 173 4.49 8.06 -2.36
CA ASN A 173 4.49 6.84 -3.17
C ASN A 173 3.80 7.02 -4.52
N LEU A 174 3.00 8.06 -4.69
CA LEU A 174 2.35 8.39 -5.98
C LEU A 174 3.30 9.04 -6.99
N LYS A 175 4.41 9.64 -6.52
CA LYS A 175 5.33 10.37 -7.41
C LYS A 175 5.91 9.52 -8.54
N PRO A 176 6.48 8.32 -8.30
CA PRO A 176 7.02 7.50 -9.40
C PRO A 176 5.95 7.02 -10.38
N ALA A 177 4.73 6.73 -9.90
CA ALA A 177 3.62 6.35 -10.76
C ALA A 177 3.24 7.49 -11.72
N HIS A 178 3.14 8.72 -11.21
CA HIS A 178 2.89 9.92 -12.01
C HIS A 178 3.99 10.16 -13.05
N GLU A 179 5.26 10.07 -12.65
CA GLU A 179 6.41 10.24 -13.54
C GLU A 179 6.45 9.20 -14.67
N LEU A 180 5.84 8.02 -14.46
CA LEU A 180 5.68 6.97 -15.46
C LEU A 180 4.42 7.14 -16.33
N GLY A 181 3.59 8.18 -16.08
CA GLY A 181 2.40 8.50 -16.86
C GLY A 181 1.10 7.89 -16.33
N MET A 182 1.09 7.32 -15.14
CA MET A 182 -0.13 6.83 -14.49
C MET A 182 -0.96 7.98 -13.92
N LYS A 183 -2.27 7.79 -13.82
CA LYS A 183 -3.12 8.61 -12.97
C LYS A 183 -2.91 8.22 -11.50
N THR A 184 -2.97 9.21 -10.62
CA THR A 184 -2.68 9.04 -9.19
C THR A 184 -3.83 9.57 -8.34
N VAL A 185 -4.21 8.79 -7.34
CA VAL A 185 -5.26 9.13 -6.38
C VAL A 185 -4.72 8.97 -4.98
N TRP A 186 -4.64 10.06 -4.24
CA TRP A 186 -4.28 10.01 -2.84
C TRP A 186 -5.54 9.77 -1.98
N ILE A 187 -5.52 8.67 -1.23
CA ILE A 187 -6.50 8.41 -0.18
C ILE A 187 -6.05 9.22 1.03
N LYS A 188 -6.88 10.17 1.48
CA LYS A 188 -6.49 11.05 2.57
C LYS A 188 -6.18 10.27 3.84
N ASN A 189 -5.05 10.58 4.40
CA ASN A 189 -4.54 10.01 5.63
C ASN A 189 -4.05 11.18 6.51
N ASP A 190 -4.57 11.28 7.74
CA ASP A 190 -4.29 12.40 8.64
C ASP A 190 -2.90 12.32 9.30
N GLU A 191 -2.18 11.22 9.11
CA GLU A 191 -0.82 11.08 9.61
C GLU A 191 0.14 12.02 8.87
N PRO A 192 0.87 12.93 9.56
CA PRO A 192 1.69 13.94 8.90
C PRO A 192 2.75 13.38 7.95
N TRP A 193 3.27 12.18 8.25
CA TRP A 193 4.27 11.51 7.41
C TRP A 193 3.66 10.93 6.11
N ALA A 194 2.38 10.54 6.13
CA ALA A 194 1.64 10.05 4.97
C ALA A 194 1.15 11.20 4.08
N ALA A 195 0.66 12.28 4.72
CA ALA A 195 0.17 13.48 4.04
C ALA A 195 1.28 14.38 3.46
N LYS A 196 2.55 14.14 3.84
CA LYS A 196 3.67 14.91 3.29
C LYS A 196 3.68 14.81 1.77
N PHE A 197 3.62 15.96 1.08
CA PHE A 197 3.47 16.11 -0.37
C PHE A 197 2.06 15.89 -0.93
N SER A 198 1.02 15.87 -0.10
CA SER A 198 -0.37 15.70 -0.55
C SER A 198 -0.87 16.80 -1.52
N ASP A 199 -0.23 17.99 -1.54
CA ASP A 199 -0.55 19.09 -2.45
C ASP A 199 0.38 19.18 -3.67
N ALA A 200 1.23 18.17 -3.88
CA ALA A 200 2.16 18.16 -5.01
C ALA A 200 1.42 17.89 -6.34
N GLU A 201 1.98 18.40 -7.44
CA GLU A 201 1.43 18.27 -8.81
C GLU A 201 1.31 16.83 -9.29
N PHE A 202 2.06 15.91 -8.69
CA PHE A 202 1.97 14.48 -9.01
C PHE A 202 0.74 13.79 -8.40
N ILE A 203 -0.11 14.49 -7.63
CA ILE A 203 -1.41 14.01 -7.14
C ILE A 203 -2.51 14.51 -8.08
N ASN A 204 -3.08 13.62 -8.91
CA ASN A 204 -4.13 14.03 -9.85
C ASN A 204 -5.50 14.16 -9.16
N TYR A 205 -5.78 13.29 -8.17
CA TYR A 205 -7.05 13.27 -7.44
C TYR A 205 -6.81 13.02 -5.96
N LYS A 206 -7.78 13.45 -5.13
CA LYS A 206 -7.81 13.19 -3.69
C LYS A 206 -9.18 12.70 -3.30
N THR A 207 -9.25 11.76 -2.37
CA THR A 207 -10.52 11.28 -1.81
C THR A 207 -10.36 10.90 -0.35
N ASP A 208 -11.43 11.03 0.42
CA ASP A 208 -11.46 10.57 1.81
C ASP A 208 -11.71 9.05 1.89
N LYS A 209 -12.42 8.48 0.89
CA LYS A 209 -12.79 7.06 0.86
C LYS A 209 -12.71 6.49 -0.54
N LEU A 210 -11.96 5.42 -0.70
CA LEU A 210 -11.79 4.71 -1.96
C LEU A 210 -13.13 4.33 -2.61
N ALA A 211 -14.03 3.69 -1.85
CA ALA A 211 -15.31 3.21 -2.37
C ALA A 211 -16.18 4.32 -2.97
N ASN A 212 -16.18 5.52 -2.36
CA ASN A 212 -16.91 6.68 -2.90
C ASN A 212 -16.31 7.14 -4.24
N PHE A 213 -15.00 7.22 -4.32
CA PHE A 213 -14.31 7.61 -5.55
C PHE A 213 -14.54 6.60 -6.68
N LEU A 214 -14.50 5.30 -6.37
CA LEU A 214 -14.80 4.24 -7.34
C LEU A 214 -16.26 4.31 -7.83
N LYS A 215 -17.21 4.60 -6.94
CA LYS A 215 -18.61 4.83 -7.31
C LYS A 215 -18.73 5.96 -8.32
N GLU A 216 -18.11 7.11 -8.06
CA GLU A 216 -18.13 8.26 -8.98
C GLU A 216 -17.54 7.89 -10.36
N ILE A 217 -16.46 7.09 -10.40
CA ILE A 217 -15.91 6.59 -11.66
C ILE A 217 -16.94 5.71 -12.39
N ASN A 218 -17.55 4.76 -11.67
CA ASN A 218 -18.48 3.80 -12.26
C ASN A 218 -19.75 4.48 -12.80
N GLU A 219 -20.23 5.53 -12.15
CA GLU A 219 -21.39 6.32 -12.60
C GLU A 219 -21.09 7.20 -13.83
N ASN A 220 -19.81 7.52 -14.10
CA ASN A 220 -19.38 8.36 -15.23
C ASN A 220 -18.80 7.54 -16.41
N ARG A 221 -18.87 6.23 -16.37
CA ARG A 221 -18.42 5.32 -17.43
C ARG A 221 -19.56 4.77 -18.24
#